data_816bcc8ed0aceec0f85c1455aef0e2b7
#
_entry.id   816bcc8ed0aceec0f85c1455aef0e2b7
#
_cell.length_a   1.000
_cell.length_b   1.000
_cell.length_c   1.000
_cell.angle_alpha   90.00
_cell.angle_beta   90.00
_cell.angle_gamma   90.00
#
_symmetry.space_group_name_H-M   'P 1'
#
loop_
_entity.id
_entity.type
_entity.pdbx_description
1 polymer ?
#
loop_
_entity_poly.entity_id
_entity_poly.type
_entity_poly.pdbx_seq_one_letter_code
_entity_poly.pdbx_strand_id
1 'polypeptide(L)'
;MMKKNVLVLIGSSLLSACITSPTGRSQFVFMPDAQVNQMGLDAFDTLKKEKKISNNSQYNQLASCISKAIVSEQAGSWEVVVFEDKSPNAFALPSNKIGVHTGMLTLVDNQDQLAAVIGHEVGHVLAKHSNERASQEMAVSQGMAMIQAIGSPQSALGQTAFGLLGVGAEYGVLMPYSRIQESEADIIGVDLMAKAGFDPRQSIGLWQKMEQASQGQQPIEFLSTHPANATRIQSYEKQCSV
;
A
#
# COMPACT_ATOMS: atom_id res chain seq x y z
N MET A 1 -21.66 4.75 40.69
CA MET A 1 -21.54 3.39 40.14
C MET A 1 -21.55 3.33 38.60
N MET A 2 -21.54 4.44 37.86
CA MET A 2 -21.60 4.46 36.38
C MET A 2 -20.24 4.34 35.65
N LYS A 3 -19.10 4.52 36.34
CA LYS A 3 -17.76 4.55 35.68
C LYS A 3 -17.20 3.17 35.26
N LYS A 4 -17.68 2.07 35.85
CA LYS A 4 -17.14 0.71 35.52
C LYS A 4 -17.72 0.13 34.21
N ASN A 5 -18.94 0.50 33.82
CA ASN A 5 -19.60 -0.11 32.66
C ASN A 5 -19.15 0.49 31.30
N VAL A 6 -18.64 1.73 31.30
CA VAL A 6 -18.12 2.38 30.08
C VAL A 6 -16.81 1.75 29.63
N LEU A 7 -15.95 1.35 30.58
CA LEU A 7 -14.65 0.74 30.25
C LEU A 7 -14.79 -0.66 29.62
N VAL A 8 -15.81 -1.42 30.02
CA VAL A 8 -16.09 -2.76 29.48
C VAL A 8 -16.64 -2.70 28.06
N LEU A 9 -17.44 -1.69 27.72
CA LEU A 9 -17.98 -1.52 26.36
C LEU A 9 -16.90 -1.11 25.33
N ILE A 10 -15.91 -0.30 25.72
CA ILE A 10 -14.78 0.08 24.88
C ILE A 10 -13.86 -1.13 24.62
N GLY A 11 -13.62 -1.95 25.65
CA GLY A 11 -12.79 -3.16 25.51
C GLY A 11 -13.40 -4.21 24.57
N SER A 12 -14.72 -4.34 24.52
CA SER A 12 -15.42 -5.32 23.65
C SER A 12 -15.40 -4.90 22.17
N SER A 13 -15.37 -3.61 21.87
CA SER A 13 -15.34 -3.09 20.50
C SER A 13 -13.96 -3.23 19.85
N LEU A 14 -12.88 -3.19 20.63
CA LEU A 14 -11.51 -3.34 20.13
C LEU A 14 -11.16 -4.78 19.73
N LEU A 15 -11.81 -5.78 20.34
CA LEU A 15 -11.62 -7.19 19.98
C LEU A 15 -12.21 -7.56 18.62
N SER A 16 -13.16 -6.77 18.10
CA SER A 16 -13.78 -6.98 16.79
C SER A 16 -12.99 -6.37 15.63
N ALA A 17 -11.94 -5.60 15.91
CA ALA A 17 -11.16 -4.86 14.91
C ALA A 17 -9.98 -5.66 14.31
N CYS A 18 -9.72 -6.88 14.82
CA CYS A 18 -8.68 -7.75 14.28
C CYS A 18 -9.27 -8.67 13.21
N ILE A 19 -8.78 -8.54 11.99
CA ILE A 19 -9.07 -9.45 10.87
C ILE A 19 -7.81 -10.22 10.50
N THR A 20 -7.97 -11.31 9.76
CA THR A 20 -6.85 -12.08 9.23
C THR A 20 -6.63 -11.70 7.77
N SER A 21 -5.40 -11.37 7.42
CA SER A 21 -4.98 -11.10 6.05
C SER A 21 -4.93 -12.37 5.20
N PRO A 22 -4.81 -12.28 3.86
CA PRO A 22 -4.67 -13.44 2.98
C PRO A 22 -3.49 -14.35 3.32
N THR A 23 -2.43 -13.83 3.93
CA THR A 23 -1.25 -14.61 4.35
C THR A 23 -1.36 -15.15 5.78
N GLY A 24 -2.48 -14.93 6.47
CA GLY A 24 -2.72 -15.41 7.84
C GLY A 24 -2.27 -14.45 8.94
N ARG A 25 -1.82 -13.24 8.63
CA ARG A 25 -1.42 -12.22 9.60
C ARG A 25 -2.62 -11.55 10.24
N SER A 26 -2.56 -11.28 11.55
CA SER A 26 -3.55 -10.45 12.23
C SER A 26 -3.35 -8.97 11.85
N GLN A 27 -4.44 -8.31 11.46
CA GLN A 27 -4.47 -6.90 11.06
C GLN A 27 -5.45 -6.12 11.92
N PHE A 28 -5.10 -4.86 12.19
CA PHE A 28 -6.00 -3.92 12.86
C PHE A 28 -6.76 -3.13 11.79
N VAL A 29 -7.98 -3.58 11.49
CA VAL A 29 -8.87 -2.98 10.48
C VAL A 29 -10.25 -2.78 11.10
N PHE A 30 -10.61 -1.52 11.35
CA PHE A 30 -11.93 -1.20 11.91
C PHE A 30 -12.73 -0.20 11.07
N MET A 31 -12.10 0.47 10.10
CA MET A 31 -12.85 1.33 9.19
C MET A 31 -13.73 0.49 8.25
N PRO A 32 -14.99 0.89 8.02
CA PRO A 32 -15.84 0.20 7.07
C PRO A 32 -15.23 0.17 5.67
N ASP A 33 -15.17 -1.00 5.03
CA ASP A 33 -14.62 -1.14 3.68
C ASP A 33 -15.31 -0.20 2.67
N ALA A 34 -16.61 0.04 2.81
CA ALA A 34 -17.34 0.97 1.95
C ALA A 34 -16.80 2.41 2.03
N GLN A 35 -16.42 2.86 3.23
CA GLN A 35 -15.83 4.20 3.42
C GLN A 35 -14.43 4.28 2.79
N VAL A 36 -13.58 3.28 3.04
CA VAL A 36 -12.22 3.23 2.47
C VAL A 36 -12.27 3.12 0.94
N ASN A 37 -13.20 2.33 0.41
CA ASN A 37 -13.42 2.21 -1.01
C ASN A 37 -13.87 3.54 -1.64
N GLN A 38 -14.75 4.30 -0.97
CA GLN A 38 -15.15 5.62 -1.46
C GLN A 38 -13.97 6.59 -1.47
N MET A 39 -13.14 6.60 -0.43
CA MET A 39 -11.91 7.39 -0.40
C MET A 39 -10.97 7.04 -1.57
N GLY A 40 -10.83 5.76 -1.88
CA GLY A 40 -10.03 5.29 -3.03
C GLY A 40 -10.58 5.77 -4.37
N LEU A 41 -11.91 5.72 -4.55
CA LEU A 41 -12.58 6.25 -5.75
C LEU A 41 -12.35 7.76 -5.90
N ASP A 42 -12.60 8.53 -4.84
CA ASP A 42 -12.47 9.99 -4.87
C ASP A 42 -11.02 10.42 -5.15
N ALA A 43 -10.05 9.72 -4.55
CA ALA A 43 -8.64 9.96 -4.80
C ALA A 43 -8.26 9.65 -6.26
N PHE A 44 -8.73 8.53 -6.81
CA PHE A 44 -8.45 8.15 -8.19
C PHE A 44 -9.07 9.10 -9.21
N ASP A 45 -10.31 9.56 -8.95
CA ASP A 45 -10.98 10.54 -9.81
C ASP A 45 -10.30 11.92 -9.74
N THR A 46 -9.75 12.29 -8.58
CA THR A 46 -8.93 13.48 -8.44
C THR A 46 -7.65 13.37 -9.25
N LEU A 47 -6.93 12.26 -9.15
CA LEU A 47 -5.71 12.00 -9.93
C LEU A 47 -5.98 12.06 -11.45
N LYS A 48 -7.10 11.49 -11.92
CA LYS A 48 -7.49 11.57 -13.35
C LYS A 48 -7.78 12.99 -13.84
N LYS A 49 -8.18 13.90 -12.94
CA LYS A 49 -8.41 15.33 -13.26
C LYS A 49 -7.14 16.16 -13.22
N GLU A 50 -6.23 15.85 -12.28
CA GLU A 50 -5.02 16.64 -12.01
C GLU A 50 -3.83 16.19 -12.85
N LYS A 51 -3.70 14.90 -13.11
CA LYS A 51 -2.60 14.34 -13.89
C LYS A 51 -3.01 14.05 -15.33
N LYS A 52 -2.09 14.25 -16.25
CA LYS A 52 -2.31 13.94 -17.67
C LYS A 52 -2.33 12.42 -17.87
N ILE A 53 -3.44 11.93 -18.44
CA ILE A 53 -3.56 10.52 -18.85
C ILE A 53 -2.77 10.31 -20.16
N SER A 54 -2.04 9.21 -20.25
CA SER A 54 -1.23 8.89 -21.41
C SER A 54 -2.10 8.51 -22.62
N ASN A 55 -1.78 9.10 -23.76
CA ASN A 55 -2.36 8.76 -25.06
C ASN A 55 -1.53 7.69 -25.81
N ASN A 56 -0.44 7.18 -25.23
CA ASN A 56 0.37 6.13 -25.83
C ASN A 56 -0.40 4.80 -25.80
N SER A 57 -0.88 4.37 -26.98
CA SER A 57 -1.69 3.15 -27.11
C SER A 57 -0.94 1.89 -26.70
N GLN A 58 0.38 1.82 -26.96
CA GLN A 58 1.20 0.66 -26.58
C GLN A 58 1.32 0.54 -25.05
N TYR A 59 1.56 1.65 -24.36
CA TYR A 59 1.63 1.68 -22.89
C TYR A 59 0.28 1.32 -22.27
N ASN A 60 -0.80 1.90 -22.77
CA ASN A 60 -2.15 1.61 -22.29
C ASN A 60 -2.53 0.15 -22.51
N GLN A 61 -2.21 -0.42 -23.67
CA GLN A 61 -2.48 -1.82 -23.99
C GLN A 61 -1.64 -2.75 -23.10
N LEU A 62 -0.35 -2.47 -22.92
CA LEU A 62 0.55 -3.27 -22.10
C LEU A 62 0.08 -3.29 -20.63
N ALA A 63 -0.15 -2.12 -20.03
CA ALA A 63 -0.63 -2.02 -18.65
C ALA A 63 -1.99 -2.70 -18.47
N SER A 64 -2.92 -2.51 -19.41
CA SER A 64 -4.24 -3.14 -19.38
C SER A 64 -4.17 -4.67 -19.50
N CYS A 65 -3.35 -5.17 -20.41
CA CYS A 65 -3.21 -6.62 -20.63
C CYS A 65 -2.63 -7.32 -19.39
N ILE A 66 -1.53 -6.79 -18.85
CA ILE A 66 -0.88 -7.34 -17.66
C ILE A 66 -1.78 -7.23 -16.44
N SER A 67 -2.40 -6.06 -16.20
CA SER A 67 -3.32 -5.90 -15.08
C SER A 67 -4.47 -6.90 -15.14
N LYS A 68 -5.09 -7.09 -16.31
CA LYS A 68 -6.18 -8.07 -16.49
C LYS A 68 -5.73 -9.50 -16.20
N ALA A 69 -4.52 -9.88 -16.60
CA ALA A 69 -3.98 -11.20 -16.30
C ALA A 69 -3.76 -11.39 -14.80
N ILE A 70 -3.12 -10.41 -14.13
CA ILE A 70 -2.83 -10.44 -12.68
C ILE A 70 -4.12 -10.54 -11.85
N VAL A 71 -5.18 -9.83 -12.25
CA VAL A 71 -6.43 -9.81 -11.47
C VAL A 71 -7.51 -10.76 -12.03
N SER A 72 -7.17 -11.67 -12.92
CA SER A 72 -8.15 -12.53 -13.63
C SER A 72 -9.02 -13.37 -12.71
N GLU A 73 -8.48 -13.77 -11.56
CA GLU A 73 -9.18 -14.56 -10.53
C GLU A 73 -9.67 -13.69 -9.35
N GLN A 74 -9.44 -12.37 -9.40
CA GLN A 74 -9.79 -11.47 -8.32
C GLN A 74 -11.19 -10.88 -8.51
N ALA A 75 -11.94 -10.81 -7.40
CA ALA A 75 -13.29 -10.24 -7.43
C ALA A 75 -13.29 -8.74 -7.74
N GLY A 76 -14.40 -8.29 -8.31
CA GLY A 76 -14.67 -6.89 -8.59
C GLY A 76 -14.19 -6.43 -9.97
N SER A 77 -14.49 -5.16 -10.28
CA SER A 77 -14.09 -4.53 -11.53
C SER A 77 -12.82 -3.70 -11.31
N TRP A 78 -11.73 -4.09 -11.95
CA TRP A 78 -10.46 -3.39 -11.88
C TRP A 78 -10.32 -2.39 -13.02
N GLU A 79 -9.93 -1.16 -12.67
CA GLU A 79 -9.64 -0.08 -13.63
C GLU A 79 -8.13 0.21 -13.59
N VAL A 80 -7.50 0.27 -14.76
CA VAL A 80 -6.10 0.67 -14.90
C VAL A 80 -5.98 1.91 -15.75
N VAL A 81 -5.19 2.89 -15.28
CA VAL A 81 -4.90 4.14 -16.00
C VAL A 81 -3.40 4.36 -16.03
N VAL A 82 -2.87 4.72 -17.21
CA VAL A 82 -1.49 5.13 -17.38
C VAL A 82 -1.43 6.66 -17.35
N PHE A 83 -0.63 7.21 -16.44
CA PHE A 83 -0.41 8.66 -16.29
C PHE A 83 0.90 9.08 -16.96
N GLU A 84 0.90 10.21 -17.66
CA GLU A 84 2.12 10.83 -18.21
C GLU A 84 2.95 11.47 -17.08
N ASP A 85 3.78 10.67 -16.47
CA ASP A 85 4.72 11.09 -15.44
C ASP A 85 6.04 10.33 -15.65
N LYS A 86 7.15 11.07 -15.70
CA LYS A 86 8.49 10.49 -15.94
C LYS A 86 9.07 9.83 -14.69
N SER A 87 8.53 10.10 -13.50
CA SER A 87 8.98 9.44 -12.29
C SER A 87 8.53 7.97 -12.33
N PRO A 88 9.43 6.99 -12.11
CA PRO A 88 9.04 5.60 -12.02
C PRO A 88 8.15 5.36 -10.79
N ASN A 89 6.86 5.17 -11.03
CA ASN A 89 5.87 4.90 -9.98
C ASN A 89 4.70 4.06 -10.51
N ALA A 90 4.08 3.32 -9.62
CA ALA A 90 2.79 2.69 -9.79
C ALA A 90 2.11 2.63 -8.42
N PHE A 91 0.80 2.50 -8.41
CA PHE A 91 0.03 2.40 -7.17
C PHE A 91 -1.28 1.67 -7.42
N ALA A 92 -1.81 1.03 -6.38
CA ALA A 92 -3.19 0.60 -6.38
C ALA A 92 -3.95 1.20 -5.19
N LEU A 93 -5.15 1.69 -5.45
CA LEU A 93 -6.04 2.28 -4.46
C LEU A 93 -7.20 1.33 -4.15
N PRO A 94 -7.83 1.45 -2.98
CA PRO A 94 -9.09 0.79 -2.68
C PRO A 94 -10.11 0.98 -3.80
N SER A 95 -11.08 0.08 -3.92
CA SER A 95 -12.00 -0.04 -5.07
C SER A 95 -11.34 -0.47 -6.38
N ASN A 96 -10.22 -1.21 -6.30
CA ASN A 96 -9.62 -1.87 -7.46
C ASN A 96 -9.15 -0.88 -8.54
N LYS A 97 -8.49 0.19 -8.14
CA LYS A 97 -7.96 1.24 -9.03
C LYS A 97 -6.44 1.15 -9.11
N ILE A 98 -5.92 0.98 -10.31
CA ILE A 98 -4.48 0.87 -10.59
C ILE A 98 -4.03 2.08 -11.41
N GLY A 99 -3.01 2.77 -10.93
CA GLY A 99 -2.30 3.81 -11.67
C GLY A 99 -0.88 3.37 -12.00
N VAL A 100 -0.45 3.60 -13.24
CA VAL A 100 0.93 3.32 -13.67
C VAL A 100 1.50 4.57 -14.33
N HIS A 101 2.67 5.02 -13.89
CA HIS A 101 3.36 6.14 -14.53
C HIS A 101 4.12 5.67 -15.78
N THR A 102 4.21 6.52 -16.80
CA THR A 102 5.03 6.24 -18.00
C THR A 102 6.50 6.01 -17.65
N GLY A 103 6.99 6.62 -16.56
CA GLY A 103 8.35 6.39 -16.05
C GLY A 103 8.57 4.95 -15.61
N MET A 104 7.58 4.30 -15.00
CA MET A 104 7.65 2.87 -14.64
C MET A 104 7.71 1.99 -15.89
N LEU A 105 6.88 2.29 -16.89
CA LEU A 105 6.87 1.55 -18.17
C LEU A 105 8.18 1.70 -18.95
N THR A 106 8.92 2.79 -18.74
CA THR A 106 10.25 3.00 -19.32
C THR A 106 11.34 2.30 -18.51
N LEU A 107 11.15 2.15 -17.19
CA LEU A 107 12.13 1.52 -16.29
C LEU A 107 12.20 0.00 -16.48
N VAL A 108 11.06 -0.66 -16.60
CA VAL A 108 11.00 -2.13 -16.71
C VAL A 108 11.60 -2.63 -18.03
N ASP A 109 12.31 -3.76 -17.99
CA ASP A 109 12.94 -4.35 -19.17
C ASP A 109 12.00 -5.26 -19.96
N ASN A 110 10.97 -5.82 -19.30
CA ASN A 110 10.05 -6.78 -19.88
C ASN A 110 8.69 -6.76 -19.17
N GLN A 111 7.75 -7.53 -19.73
CA GLN A 111 6.39 -7.64 -19.18
C GLN A 111 6.32 -8.28 -17.79
N ASP A 112 7.22 -9.21 -17.47
CA ASP A 112 7.23 -9.89 -16.18
C ASP A 112 7.64 -8.94 -15.05
N GLN A 113 8.57 -8.01 -15.32
CA GLN A 113 8.92 -6.95 -14.37
C GLN A 113 7.75 -6.00 -14.14
N LEU A 114 6.97 -5.65 -15.17
CA LEU A 114 5.75 -4.86 -14.97
C LEU A 114 4.69 -5.65 -14.21
N ALA A 115 4.56 -6.94 -14.47
CA ALA A 115 3.67 -7.82 -13.72
C ALA A 115 4.07 -7.91 -12.24
N ALA A 116 5.37 -7.87 -11.93
CA ALA A 116 5.87 -7.83 -10.55
C ALA A 116 5.41 -6.56 -9.81
N VAL A 117 5.51 -5.39 -10.45
CA VAL A 117 5.03 -4.13 -9.89
C VAL A 117 3.51 -4.18 -9.67
N ILE A 118 2.75 -4.54 -10.71
CA ILE A 118 1.29 -4.57 -10.65
C ILE A 118 0.81 -5.61 -9.64
N GLY A 119 1.43 -6.79 -9.60
CA GLY A 119 1.12 -7.85 -8.64
C GLY A 119 1.36 -7.39 -7.19
N HIS A 120 2.45 -6.69 -6.93
CA HIS A 120 2.76 -6.10 -5.62
C HIS A 120 1.69 -5.08 -5.20
N GLU A 121 1.31 -4.17 -6.11
CA GLU A 121 0.27 -3.17 -5.84
C GLU A 121 -1.10 -3.82 -5.57
N VAL A 122 -1.47 -4.81 -6.38
CA VAL A 122 -2.69 -5.60 -6.16
C VAL A 122 -2.63 -6.33 -4.82
N GLY A 123 -1.46 -6.83 -4.43
CA GLY A 123 -1.20 -7.44 -3.12
C GLY A 123 -1.57 -6.51 -1.96
N HIS A 124 -1.21 -5.23 -2.04
CA HIS A 124 -1.60 -4.23 -1.04
C HIS A 124 -3.13 -4.06 -0.93
N VAL A 125 -3.84 -4.08 -2.05
CA VAL A 125 -5.31 -3.96 -2.05
C VAL A 125 -5.95 -5.21 -1.45
N LEU A 126 -5.52 -6.41 -1.87
CA LEU A 126 -6.06 -7.69 -1.38
C LEU A 126 -5.81 -7.89 0.12
N ALA A 127 -4.64 -7.46 0.60
CA ALA A 127 -4.30 -7.48 2.01
C ALA A 127 -4.88 -6.29 2.80
N LYS A 128 -5.68 -5.42 2.18
CA LYS A 128 -6.33 -4.25 2.82
C LYS A 128 -5.35 -3.32 3.55
N HIS A 129 -4.12 -3.20 3.09
CA HIS A 129 -3.09 -2.42 3.78
C HIS A 129 -3.45 -0.93 3.92
N SER A 130 -4.17 -0.35 2.93
CA SER A 130 -4.69 1.02 3.03
C SER A 130 -5.72 1.17 4.15
N ASN A 131 -6.61 0.18 4.34
CA ASN A 131 -7.58 0.21 5.43
C ASN A 131 -6.89 0.03 6.79
N GLU A 132 -5.92 -0.89 6.89
CA GLU A 132 -5.14 -1.09 8.12
C GLU A 132 -4.44 0.22 8.53
N ARG A 133 -3.78 0.92 7.60
CA ARG A 133 -3.13 2.22 7.87
C ARG A 133 -4.15 3.29 8.29
N ALA A 134 -5.22 3.47 7.52
CA ALA A 134 -6.27 4.45 7.84
C ALA A 134 -6.91 4.17 9.20
N SER A 135 -7.12 2.90 9.56
CA SER A 135 -7.62 2.49 10.87
C SER A 135 -6.63 2.83 12.00
N GLN A 136 -5.34 2.60 11.78
CA GLN A 136 -4.29 2.94 12.75
C GLN A 136 -4.19 4.46 12.95
N GLU A 137 -4.21 5.24 11.88
CA GLU A 137 -4.18 6.71 11.93
C GLU A 137 -5.40 7.28 12.65
N MET A 138 -6.59 6.75 12.35
CA MET A 138 -7.81 7.17 13.05
C MET A 138 -7.75 6.83 14.55
N ALA A 139 -7.24 5.65 14.92
CA ALA A 139 -7.08 5.27 16.32
C ALA A 139 -6.11 6.20 17.06
N VAL A 140 -4.98 6.56 16.43
CA VAL A 140 -4.01 7.50 16.98
C VAL A 140 -4.63 8.89 17.12
N SER A 141 -5.28 9.42 16.09
CA SER A 141 -5.87 10.75 16.10
C SER A 141 -7.00 10.87 17.16
N GLN A 142 -7.85 9.87 17.30
CA GLN A 142 -8.88 9.82 18.34
C GLN A 142 -8.28 9.71 19.75
N GLY A 143 -7.24 8.89 19.91
CA GLY A 143 -6.47 8.79 21.16
C GLY A 143 -5.88 10.15 21.56
N MET A 144 -5.30 10.88 20.60
CA MET A 144 -4.76 12.22 20.82
C MET A 144 -5.85 13.21 21.23
N ALA A 145 -7.01 13.20 20.55
CA ALA A 145 -8.14 14.07 20.90
C ALA A 145 -8.67 13.78 22.31
N MET A 146 -8.73 12.53 22.73
CA MET A 146 -9.11 12.15 24.09
C MET A 146 -8.11 12.67 25.13
N ILE A 147 -6.80 12.54 24.88
CA ILE A 147 -5.75 13.06 25.78
C ILE A 147 -5.86 14.58 25.89
N GLN A 148 -6.09 15.29 24.80
CA GLN A 148 -6.31 16.75 24.82
C GLN A 148 -7.55 17.13 25.62
N ALA A 149 -8.64 16.39 25.50
CA ALA A 149 -9.90 16.64 26.23
C ALA A 149 -9.77 16.40 27.75
N ILE A 150 -8.92 15.45 28.17
CA ILE A 150 -8.64 15.15 29.58
C ILE A 150 -7.66 16.15 30.21
N GLY A 151 -6.90 16.85 29.38
CA GLY A 151 -5.84 17.79 29.76
C GLY A 151 -4.47 17.31 29.27
N SER A 152 -3.70 18.23 28.71
CA SER A 152 -2.36 17.93 28.21
C SER A 152 -1.44 17.41 29.33
N PRO A 153 -0.55 16.45 29.04
CA PRO A 153 0.39 15.94 30.04
C PRO A 153 1.24 17.08 30.61
N GLN A 154 1.27 17.20 31.95
CA GLN A 154 2.03 18.26 32.65
C GLN A 154 3.53 17.95 32.74
N SER A 155 3.95 16.70 32.53
CA SER A 155 5.36 16.30 32.59
C SER A 155 6.08 16.52 31.26
N ALA A 156 7.36 16.90 31.29
CA ALA A 156 8.18 17.08 30.09
C ALA A 156 8.24 15.79 29.24
N LEU A 157 8.32 14.61 29.88
CA LEU A 157 8.29 13.31 29.21
C LEU A 157 6.94 13.05 28.52
N GLY A 158 5.84 13.39 29.19
CA GLY A 158 4.49 13.27 28.62
C GLY A 158 4.28 14.22 27.45
N GLN A 159 4.76 15.45 27.51
CA GLN A 159 4.70 16.41 26.40
C GLN A 159 5.51 15.96 25.19
N THR A 160 6.71 15.39 25.42
CA THR A 160 7.53 14.84 24.33
C THR A 160 6.86 13.63 23.68
N ALA A 161 6.33 12.70 24.47
CA ALA A 161 5.60 11.55 23.94
C ALA A 161 4.34 11.97 23.18
N PHE A 162 3.60 12.95 23.69
CA PHE A 162 2.43 13.52 23.02
C PHE A 162 2.80 14.20 21.69
N GLY A 163 3.87 14.98 21.65
CA GLY A 163 4.38 15.60 20.42
C GLY A 163 4.79 14.58 19.37
N LEU A 164 5.47 13.51 19.77
CA LEU A 164 5.88 12.43 18.86
C LEU A 164 4.67 11.68 18.28
N LEU A 165 3.62 11.45 19.07
CA LEU A 165 2.36 10.87 18.59
C LEU A 165 1.66 11.80 17.58
N GLY A 166 1.63 13.11 17.85
CA GLY A 166 1.06 14.11 16.95
C GLY A 166 1.77 14.16 15.60
N VAL A 167 3.11 14.16 15.62
CA VAL A 167 3.92 14.09 14.40
C VAL A 167 3.64 12.79 13.63
N GLY A 168 3.55 11.66 14.32
CA GLY A 168 3.20 10.38 13.69
C GLY A 168 1.83 10.39 13.00
N ALA A 169 0.84 11.03 13.61
CA ALA A 169 -0.50 11.17 13.02
C ALA A 169 -0.51 12.11 11.79
N GLU A 170 0.28 13.18 11.81
CA GLU A 170 0.38 14.13 10.69
C GLU A 170 1.09 13.53 9.47
N TYR A 171 2.11 12.70 9.70
CA TYR A 171 2.88 12.04 8.64
C TYR A 171 2.34 10.65 8.26
N GLY A 172 1.36 10.11 8.99
CA GLY A 172 0.85 8.74 8.80
C GLY A 172 0.35 8.45 7.40
N VAL A 173 -0.27 9.42 6.74
CA VAL A 173 -0.76 9.31 5.35
C VAL A 173 0.39 9.24 4.34
N LEU A 174 1.53 9.85 4.65
CA LEU A 174 2.70 9.94 3.77
C LEU A 174 3.80 8.94 4.14
N MET A 175 3.65 8.20 5.24
CA MET A 175 4.65 7.22 5.64
C MET A 175 4.66 6.00 4.69
N PRO A 176 5.85 5.46 4.37
CA PRO A 176 5.95 4.23 3.60
C PRO A 176 5.23 3.08 4.31
N TYR A 177 4.79 2.09 3.54
CA TYR A 177 4.24 0.85 4.10
C TYR A 177 5.24 0.20 5.06
N SER A 178 4.72 -0.45 6.10
CA SER A 178 5.58 -1.16 7.04
C SER A 178 6.29 -2.34 6.34
N ARG A 179 7.47 -2.73 6.85
CA ARG A 179 8.21 -3.87 6.30
C ARG A 179 7.39 -5.16 6.26
N ILE A 180 6.46 -5.32 7.19
CA ILE A 180 5.56 -6.49 7.24
C ILE A 180 4.55 -6.43 6.11
N GLN A 181 3.95 -5.27 5.86
CA GLN A 181 3.01 -5.05 4.75
C GLN A 181 3.69 -5.21 3.39
N GLU A 182 4.91 -4.69 3.25
CA GLU A 182 5.71 -4.88 2.04
C GLU A 182 5.98 -6.36 1.76
N SER A 183 6.45 -7.11 2.78
CA SER A 183 6.71 -8.54 2.62
C SER A 183 5.44 -9.34 2.32
N GLU A 184 4.31 -8.93 2.86
CA GLU A 184 3.01 -9.53 2.58
C GLU A 184 2.56 -9.26 1.13
N ALA A 185 2.71 -8.02 0.65
CA ALA A 185 2.42 -7.64 -0.73
C ALA A 185 3.33 -8.38 -1.72
N ASP A 186 4.62 -8.59 -1.36
CA ASP A 186 5.56 -9.37 -2.16
C ASP A 186 5.11 -10.84 -2.31
N ILE A 187 4.70 -11.48 -1.21
CA ILE A 187 4.21 -12.88 -1.23
C ILE A 187 2.99 -13.01 -2.12
N ILE A 188 2.01 -12.12 -1.94
CA ILE A 188 0.78 -12.14 -2.74
C ILE A 188 1.10 -11.83 -4.21
N GLY A 189 1.96 -10.84 -4.48
CA GLY A 189 2.33 -10.44 -5.83
C GLY A 189 3.02 -11.54 -6.62
N VAL A 190 3.94 -12.29 -5.98
CA VAL A 190 4.62 -13.45 -6.58
C VAL A 190 3.61 -14.56 -6.93
N ASP A 191 2.67 -14.86 -6.05
CA ASP A 191 1.61 -15.85 -6.29
C ASP A 191 0.70 -15.44 -7.46
N LEU A 192 0.31 -14.15 -7.51
CA LEU A 192 -0.48 -13.59 -8.61
C LEU A 192 0.26 -13.68 -9.96
N MET A 193 1.56 -13.34 -9.98
CA MET A 193 2.39 -13.48 -11.19
C MET A 193 2.43 -14.92 -11.68
N ALA A 194 2.72 -15.87 -10.79
CA ALA A 194 2.80 -17.30 -11.14
C ALA A 194 1.48 -17.82 -11.70
N LYS A 195 0.35 -17.50 -11.06
CA LYS A 195 -1.00 -17.87 -11.53
C LYS A 195 -1.35 -17.24 -12.88
N ALA A 196 -0.90 -16.02 -13.14
CA ALA A 196 -1.11 -15.33 -14.40
C ALA A 196 -0.14 -15.78 -15.52
N GLY A 197 0.82 -16.68 -15.23
CA GLY A 197 1.77 -17.23 -16.21
C GLY A 197 3.00 -16.33 -16.46
N PHE A 198 3.27 -15.35 -15.60
CA PHE A 198 4.49 -14.54 -15.61
C PHE A 198 5.60 -15.24 -14.82
N ASP A 199 6.85 -14.90 -15.12
CA ASP A 199 8.03 -15.41 -14.39
C ASP A 199 8.30 -14.57 -13.11
N PRO A 200 7.99 -15.10 -11.90
CA PRO A 200 8.19 -14.34 -10.66
C PRO A 200 9.66 -14.00 -10.36
N ARG A 201 10.62 -14.72 -10.95
CA ARG A 201 12.07 -14.47 -10.77
C ARG A 201 12.48 -13.11 -11.33
N GLN A 202 11.72 -12.56 -12.26
CA GLN A 202 11.95 -11.22 -12.81
C GLN A 202 11.76 -10.09 -11.76
N SER A 203 11.03 -10.36 -10.66
CA SER A 203 10.91 -9.45 -9.53
C SER A 203 12.27 -9.12 -8.91
N ILE A 204 13.17 -10.11 -8.80
CA ILE A 204 14.51 -9.94 -8.21
C ILE A 204 15.30 -8.90 -9.00
N GLY A 205 15.38 -9.08 -10.32
CA GLY A 205 16.08 -8.14 -11.20
C GLY A 205 15.49 -6.73 -11.18
N LEU A 206 14.18 -6.62 -11.10
CA LEU A 206 13.47 -5.35 -10.99
C LEU A 206 13.85 -4.59 -9.69
N TRP A 207 13.78 -5.26 -8.54
CA TRP A 207 14.13 -4.63 -7.26
C TRP A 207 15.60 -4.22 -7.18
N GLN A 208 16.52 -5.05 -7.71
CA GLN A 208 17.94 -4.71 -7.83
C GLN A 208 18.14 -3.50 -8.72
N LYS A 209 17.45 -3.42 -9.85
CA LYS A 209 17.50 -2.26 -10.78
C LYS A 209 16.98 -0.98 -10.12
N MET A 210 15.86 -1.05 -9.41
CA MET A 210 15.31 0.09 -8.68
C MET A 210 16.25 0.57 -7.56
N GLU A 211 16.85 -0.36 -6.81
CA GLU A 211 17.83 -0.03 -5.77
C GLU A 211 19.05 0.67 -6.36
N GLN A 212 19.62 0.16 -7.48
CA GLN A 212 20.75 0.79 -8.16
C GLN A 212 20.39 2.18 -8.69
N ALA A 213 19.22 2.34 -9.30
CA ALA A 213 18.78 3.62 -9.83
C ALA A 213 18.51 4.66 -8.73
N SER A 214 18.13 4.22 -7.52
CA SER A 214 17.90 5.10 -6.37
C SER A 214 19.20 5.64 -5.74
N GLN A 215 20.37 5.03 -6.02
CA GLN A 215 21.67 5.52 -5.57
C GLN A 215 22.15 6.74 -6.38
N GLY A 216 21.41 7.12 -7.42
CA GLY A 216 21.64 8.35 -8.20
C GLY A 216 21.09 9.60 -7.51
N GLN A 217 21.18 10.76 -8.20
CA GLN A 217 20.81 12.07 -7.66
C GLN A 217 19.29 12.26 -7.43
N GLN A 218 18.43 11.38 -7.97
CA GLN A 218 16.98 11.45 -7.77
C GLN A 218 16.46 10.08 -7.29
N PRO A 219 15.93 10.01 -6.06
CA PRO A 219 15.31 8.78 -5.56
C PRO A 219 14.09 8.42 -6.43
N ILE A 220 13.91 7.12 -6.70
CA ILE A 220 12.72 6.61 -7.38
C ILE A 220 11.53 6.82 -6.46
N GLU A 221 10.48 7.49 -6.96
CA GLU A 221 9.26 7.79 -6.20
C GLU A 221 8.61 6.53 -5.61
N PHE A 222 8.58 5.45 -6.38
CA PHE A 222 8.09 4.15 -5.93
C PHE A 222 8.78 3.65 -4.65
N LEU A 223 10.11 3.83 -4.54
CA LEU A 223 10.85 3.42 -3.35
C LEU A 223 10.61 4.30 -2.11
N SER A 224 10.04 5.49 -2.28
CA SER A 224 9.66 6.34 -1.15
C SER A 224 8.47 5.77 -0.36
N THR A 225 7.55 5.10 -1.05
CA THR A 225 6.39 4.44 -0.46
C THR A 225 6.60 2.94 -0.24
N HIS A 226 7.46 2.30 -1.05
CA HIS A 226 7.79 0.88 -1.03
C HIS A 226 9.31 0.67 -0.86
N PRO A 227 9.86 0.83 0.35
CA PRO A 227 11.30 0.77 0.57
C PRO A 227 11.89 -0.59 0.15
N ALA A 228 12.87 -0.55 -0.76
CA ALA A 228 13.68 -1.73 -1.05
C ALA A 228 14.60 -2.02 0.13
N ASN A 229 14.79 -3.30 0.44
CA ASN A 229 15.80 -3.74 1.38
C ASN A 229 16.27 -5.17 1.03
N ALA A 230 17.49 -5.48 1.44
CA ALA A 230 18.10 -6.79 1.18
C ALA A 230 17.23 -7.98 1.66
N THR A 231 16.46 -7.80 2.72
CA THR A 231 15.56 -8.85 3.26
C THR A 231 14.43 -9.16 2.28
N ARG A 232 13.88 -8.16 1.59
CA ARG A 232 12.84 -8.36 0.55
C ARG A 232 13.41 -9.13 -0.63
N ILE A 233 14.57 -8.74 -1.14
CA ILE A 233 15.26 -9.43 -2.25
C ILE A 233 15.53 -10.90 -1.88
N GLN A 234 16.07 -11.17 -0.69
CA GLN A 234 16.28 -12.54 -0.20
C GLN A 234 14.97 -13.34 -0.07
N SER A 235 13.87 -12.67 0.33
CA SER A 235 12.55 -13.31 0.39
C SER A 235 12.07 -13.74 -1.00
N TYR A 236 12.24 -12.90 -2.03
CA TYR A 236 11.94 -13.25 -3.41
C TYR A 236 12.78 -14.44 -3.89
N GLU A 237 14.10 -14.43 -3.64
CA GLU A 237 14.99 -15.54 -3.98
C GLU A 237 14.52 -16.86 -3.37
N LYS A 238 14.10 -16.83 -2.10
CA LYS A 238 13.58 -18.01 -1.41
C LYS A 238 12.24 -18.50 -1.99
N GLN A 239 11.32 -17.58 -2.29
CA GLN A 239 10.01 -17.91 -2.86
C GLN A 239 10.12 -18.46 -4.28
N CYS A 240 11.04 -17.92 -5.09
CA CYS A 240 11.24 -18.36 -6.46
C CYS A 240 12.13 -19.61 -6.59
N SER A 241 12.64 -20.16 -5.49
CA SER A 241 13.49 -21.38 -5.47
C SER A 241 12.67 -22.67 -5.32
N VAL A 242 11.36 -22.58 -5.13
CA VAL A 242 10.43 -23.70 -5.00
C VAL A 242 9.72 -23.90 -6.32
#